data_f5b15f2753adfa8a248f27922df99864
#
_entry.id   f5b15f2753adfa8a248f27922df99864
#
_cell.length_a   1.000
_cell.length_b   1.000
_cell.length_c   1.000
_cell.angle_alpha   90.00
_cell.angle_beta   90.00
_cell.angle_gamma   90.00
#
_symmetry.space_group_name_H-M   'P 1'
#
loop_
_entity.id
_entity.type
_entity.pdbx_description
1 polymer ?
#
loop_
_entity_poly.entity_id
_entity_poly.type
_entity_poly.pdbx_seq_one_letter_code
_entity_poly.pdbx_strand_id
1 'polypeptide(L)'
;FATANAVKSVTAHEVININIHGVVFDELHTQPNRKLFDVMTKGSGDARMQPLYFLITTAGTDTNSICYETHQKAVDILEGRKNDPTFYPVIYGADEAADWTDPKVWKKANPSLGITVGLDKVKAACESAKQNPGEENSFRQLRLNQWVKQAVRWMPMAKWDACGFRVDAEGLEGRVCYGGLDLSSTTDITAFVLVFPPLDEGDKFCVLPYFWIPEETLELRVRRDHVPYDVWERQGYLETTEGNVVHYGYIEKFIERLGERFNIREIAFDRWGAVQMVQNLEGLGFTVVPFGQGF
;
A
#
# COMPACT_ATOMS: atom_id res chain seq x y z
N PHE A 1 -18.03 3.75 -30.52
CA PHE A 1 -17.22 4.14 -29.36
C PHE A 1 -17.67 3.34 -28.15
N ALA A 2 -16.80 2.55 -27.55
CA ALA A 2 -17.01 1.96 -26.25
C ALA A 2 -16.13 2.72 -25.23
N THR A 3 -16.71 3.22 -24.16
CA THR A 3 -15.94 3.79 -23.05
C THR A 3 -15.54 2.67 -22.10
N ALA A 4 -14.30 2.67 -21.62
CA ALA A 4 -13.81 1.65 -20.70
C ALA A 4 -14.64 1.55 -19.41
N ASN A 5 -15.27 2.64 -18.96
CA ASN A 5 -16.17 2.65 -17.81
C ASN A 5 -17.55 2.02 -18.13
N ALA A 6 -18.04 2.12 -19.36
CA ALA A 6 -19.26 1.42 -19.79
C ALA A 6 -19.03 -0.09 -19.91
N VAL A 7 -17.80 -0.53 -20.12
CA VAL A 7 -17.39 -1.94 -20.31
C VAL A 7 -17.03 -2.61 -18.98
N LYS A 8 -17.12 -1.95 -17.83
CA LYS A 8 -16.88 -2.59 -16.51
C LYS A 8 -17.77 -3.82 -16.24
N SER A 9 -18.91 -3.93 -16.91
CA SER A 9 -19.81 -5.08 -16.85
C SER A 9 -19.61 -6.11 -17.96
N VAL A 10 -18.78 -5.83 -18.96
CA VAL A 10 -18.51 -6.73 -20.09
C VAL A 10 -17.25 -7.52 -19.78
N THR A 11 -17.34 -8.83 -19.84
CA THR A 11 -16.18 -9.70 -19.63
C THR A 11 -15.21 -9.57 -20.82
N ALA A 12 -13.91 -9.78 -20.59
CA ALA A 12 -12.93 -9.76 -21.65
C ALA A 12 -13.26 -10.74 -22.80
N HIS A 13 -14.06 -11.77 -22.56
CA HIS A 13 -14.57 -12.73 -23.57
C HIS A 13 -15.56 -12.11 -24.54
N GLU A 14 -16.41 -11.19 -24.08
CA GLU A 14 -17.43 -10.55 -24.93
C GLU A 14 -16.82 -9.51 -25.87
N VAL A 15 -15.65 -8.95 -25.51
CA VAL A 15 -14.95 -7.93 -26.31
C VAL A 15 -14.12 -8.53 -27.45
N ILE A 16 -13.69 -9.79 -27.34
CA ILE A 16 -12.82 -10.47 -28.34
C ILE A 16 -13.47 -10.50 -29.76
N ASN A 17 -14.79 -10.45 -29.85
CA ASN A 17 -15.51 -10.49 -31.14
C ASN A 17 -15.85 -9.11 -31.70
N ILE A 18 -15.36 -8.01 -31.11
CA ILE A 18 -15.65 -6.65 -31.56
C ILE A 18 -14.51 -6.14 -32.43
N ASN A 19 -14.80 -5.75 -33.67
CA ASN A 19 -13.84 -5.10 -34.54
C ASN A 19 -13.78 -3.61 -34.20
N ILE A 20 -12.85 -3.24 -33.31
CA ILE A 20 -12.72 -1.91 -32.71
C ILE A 20 -12.04 -0.94 -33.69
N HIS A 21 -12.64 0.24 -33.88
CA HIS A 21 -12.03 1.35 -34.60
C HIS A 21 -11.54 2.46 -33.69
N GLY A 22 -12.20 2.65 -32.54
CA GLY A 22 -11.77 3.64 -31.53
C GLY A 22 -12.16 3.21 -30.13
N VAL A 23 -11.25 3.43 -29.20
CA VAL A 23 -11.47 3.19 -27.76
C VAL A 23 -11.06 4.43 -26.98
N VAL A 24 -11.88 4.81 -26.02
CA VAL A 24 -11.53 5.79 -25.00
C VAL A 24 -11.43 5.06 -23.68
N PHE A 25 -10.23 5.02 -23.12
CA PHE A 25 -10.01 4.58 -21.74
C PHE A 25 -10.05 5.82 -20.85
N ASP A 26 -11.12 5.96 -20.09
CA ASP A 26 -11.26 7.01 -19.10
C ASP A 26 -10.88 6.45 -17.73
N GLU A 27 -10.08 7.21 -16.98
CA GLU A 27 -9.54 6.82 -15.68
C GLU A 27 -8.80 5.45 -15.71
N LEU A 28 -7.81 5.33 -16.61
CA LEU A 28 -7.05 4.10 -16.81
C LEU A 28 -6.44 3.55 -15.48
N HIS A 29 -6.11 4.43 -14.52
CA HIS A 29 -5.57 4.05 -13.21
C HIS A 29 -6.54 3.22 -12.36
N THR A 30 -7.85 3.25 -12.67
CA THR A 30 -8.87 2.47 -11.94
C THR A 30 -9.04 1.05 -12.46
N GLN A 31 -8.35 0.66 -13.54
CA GLN A 31 -8.45 -0.69 -14.09
C GLN A 31 -7.82 -1.71 -13.11
N PRO A 32 -8.55 -2.75 -12.72
CA PRO A 32 -8.08 -3.72 -11.72
C PRO A 32 -6.89 -4.56 -12.21
N ASN A 33 -6.75 -4.70 -13.54
CA ASN A 33 -5.63 -5.39 -14.19
C ASN A 33 -5.57 -5.00 -15.68
N ARG A 34 -4.50 -5.46 -16.36
CA ARG A 34 -4.27 -5.16 -17.78
C ARG A 34 -5.17 -5.90 -18.77
N LYS A 35 -5.96 -6.88 -18.32
CA LYS A 35 -6.66 -7.83 -19.20
C LYS A 35 -7.60 -7.15 -20.20
N LEU A 36 -8.43 -6.21 -19.74
CA LEU A 36 -9.34 -5.47 -20.62
C LEU A 36 -8.56 -4.57 -21.60
N PHE A 37 -7.53 -3.88 -21.11
CA PHE A 37 -6.65 -3.06 -21.95
C PHE A 37 -6.00 -3.87 -23.07
N ASP A 38 -5.41 -5.03 -22.75
CA ASP A 38 -4.75 -5.89 -23.73
C ASP A 38 -5.72 -6.43 -24.78
N VAL A 39 -6.93 -6.86 -24.37
CA VAL A 39 -7.94 -7.34 -25.30
C VAL A 39 -8.40 -6.23 -26.26
N MET A 40 -8.58 -5.02 -25.77
CA MET A 40 -9.07 -3.91 -26.59
C MET A 40 -7.99 -3.29 -27.49
N THR A 41 -6.70 -3.43 -27.15
CA THR A 41 -5.60 -2.81 -27.90
C THR A 41 -4.76 -3.79 -28.70
N LYS A 42 -4.80 -5.09 -28.37
CA LYS A 42 -3.99 -6.14 -28.99
C LYS A 42 -4.90 -7.17 -29.68
N GLY A 43 -5.28 -6.95 -30.90
CA GLY A 43 -6.01 -7.91 -31.70
C GLY A 43 -7.41 -7.50 -32.13
N SER A 44 -8.14 -6.71 -31.35
CA SER A 44 -9.50 -6.31 -31.74
C SER A 44 -9.57 -5.19 -32.79
N GLY A 45 -8.44 -4.53 -33.08
CA GLY A 45 -8.35 -3.47 -34.09
C GLY A 45 -7.63 -3.86 -35.38
N ASP A 46 -7.12 -5.09 -35.53
CA ASP A 46 -6.25 -5.52 -36.63
C ASP A 46 -6.93 -5.46 -38.01
N ALA A 47 -8.25 -5.55 -38.07
CA ALA A 47 -9.01 -5.39 -39.32
C ALA A 47 -9.27 -3.92 -39.70
N ARG A 48 -8.77 -2.96 -38.93
CA ARG A 48 -8.94 -1.52 -39.18
C ARG A 48 -7.61 -0.91 -39.61
N MET A 49 -7.64 -0.04 -40.63
CA MET A 49 -6.44 0.62 -41.14
C MET A 49 -5.85 1.64 -40.19
N GLN A 50 -6.70 2.32 -39.36
CA GLN A 50 -6.28 3.36 -38.40
C GLN A 50 -7.13 3.28 -37.14
N PRO A 51 -6.92 2.27 -36.26
CA PRO A 51 -7.57 2.25 -34.96
C PRO A 51 -7.01 3.36 -34.08
N LEU A 52 -7.87 4.03 -33.32
CA LEU A 52 -7.50 5.08 -32.38
C LEU A 52 -7.76 4.62 -30.94
N TYR A 53 -6.73 4.69 -30.11
CA TYR A 53 -6.81 4.43 -28.69
C TYR A 53 -6.52 5.74 -27.95
N PHE A 54 -7.52 6.26 -27.24
CA PHE A 54 -7.42 7.51 -26.49
C PHE A 54 -7.47 7.22 -25.00
N LEU A 55 -6.38 7.55 -24.28
CA LEU A 55 -6.22 7.26 -22.86
C LEU A 55 -6.29 8.56 -22.09
N ILE A 56 -7.22 8.66 -21.14
CA ILE A 56 -7.37 9.81 -20.24
C ILE A 56 -7.29 9.27 -18.82
N THR A 57 -6.42 9.83 -18.00
CA THR A 57 -6.26 9.36 -16.63
C THR A 57 -5.56 10.39 -15.76
N THR A 58 -5.81 10.32 -14.48
CA THR A 58 -4.93 10.88 -13.45
C THR A 58 -3.87 9.85 -13.04
N ALA A 59 -2.88 10.28 -12.27
CA ALA A 59 -1.94 9.38 -11.62
C ALA A 59 -2.67 8.41 -10.66
N GLY A 60 -2.10 7.24 -10.45
CA GLY A 60 -2.61 6.24 -9.53
C GLY A 60 -1.72 6.04 -8.31
N THR A 61 -1.98 4.95 -7.62
CA THR A 61 -1.20 4.50 -6.45
C THR A 61 -0.44 3.21 -6.73
N ASP A 62 -0.85 2.44 -7.73
CA ASP A 62 -0.25 1.16 -8.10
C ASP A 62 0.77 1.33 -9.24
N THR A 63 2.05 1.23 -8.89
CA THR A 63 3.17 1.32 -9.84
C THR A 63 3.38 0.05 -10.67
N ASN A 64 2.61 -1.03 -10.44
CA ASN A 64 2.60 -2.23 -11.27
C ASN A 64 1.40 -2.29 -12.21
N SER A 65 0.59 -1.24 -12.24
CA SER A 65 -0.59 -1.17 -13.10
C SER A 65 -0.23 -0.88 -14.57
N ILE A 66 -1.14 -1.26 -15.48
CA ILE A 66 -1.04 -0.90 -16.91
C ILE A 66 -1.02 0.63 -17.09
N CYS A 67 -1.65 1.38 -16.21
CA CYS A 67 -1.62 2.83 -16.23
C CYS A 67 -0.19 3.36 -15.96
N TYR A 68 0.50 2.83 -14.97
CA TYR A 68 1.88 3.23 -14.67
C TYR A 68 2.85 2.81 -15.79
N GLU A 69 2.72 1.60 -16.32
CA GLU A 69 3.51 1.13 -17.48
C GLU A 69 3.35 2.08 -18.67
N THR A 70 2.11 2.49 -18.96
CA THR A 70 1.80 3.45 -20.03
C THR A 70 2.36 4.84 -19.73
N HIS A 71 2.28 5.28 -18.47
CA HIS A 71 2.89 6.54 -18.02
C HIS A 71 4.42 6.52 -18.19
N GLN A 72 5.11 5.45 -17.81
CA GLN A 72 6.56 5.32 -18.01
C GLN A 72 6.93 5.37 -19.50
N LYS A 73 6.16 4.68 -20.35
CA LYS A 73 6.34 4.78 -21.81
C LYS A 73 6.19 6.23 -22.29
N ALA A 74 5.19 6.95 -21.78
CA ALA A 74 4.94 8.35 -22.12
C ALA A 74 6.12 9.24 -21.69
N VAL A 75 6.64 9.09 -20.48
CA VAL A 75 7.82 9.80 -19.98
C VAL A 75 9.06 9.50 -20.83
N ASP A 76 9.32 8.22 -21.13
CA ASP A 76 10.46 7.81 -21.96
C ASP A 76 10.45 8.47 -23.34
N ILE A 77 9.26 8.63 -23.94
CA ILE A 77 9.11 9.29 -25.24
C ILE A 77 9.33 10.80 -25.12
N LEU A 78 8.71 11.45 -24.10
CA LEU A 78 8.86 12.89 -23.87
C LEU A 78 10.30 13.30 -23.56
N GLU A 79 11.06 12.43 -22.91
CA GLU A 79 12.48 12.64 -22.60
C GLU A 79 13.43 12.15 -23.70
N GLY A 80 12.90 11.63 -24.80
CA GLY A 80 13.69 11.16 -25.93
C GLY A 80 14.43 9.84 -25.73
N ARG A 81 14.12 9.08 -24.66
CA ARG A 81 14.68 7.76 -24.42
C ARG A 81 14.09 6.67 -25.33
N LYS A 82 12.85 6.89 -25.78
CA LYS A 82 12.16 6.01 -26.74
C LYS A 82 11.57 6.81 -27.88
N ASN A 83 11.43 6.19 -29.03
CA ASN A 83 10.75 6.78 -30.19
C ASN A 83 9.61 5.83 -30.62
N ASP A 84 8.38 6.32 -30.56
CA ASP A 84 7.20 5.63 -31.07
C ASP A 84 6.30 6.66 -31.78
N PRO A 85 6.35 6.74 -33.13
CA PRO A 85 5.58 7.73 -33.88
C PRO A 85 4.06 7.48 -33.84
N THR A 86 3.64 6.33 -33.35
CA THR A 86 2.21 5.99 -33.19
C THR A 86 1.65 6.34 -31.82
N PHE A 87 2.49 6.78 -30.87
CA PHE A 87 2.09 7.13 -29.53
C PHE A 87 2.37 8.62 -29.25
N TYR A 88 1.32 9.41 -29.04
CA TYR A 88 1.42 10.83 -28.76
C TYR A 88 1.12 11.12 -27.27
N PRO A 89 2.14 11.27 -26.41
CA PRO A 89 1.96 11.51 -24.99
C PRO A 89 1.81 13.00 -24.65
N VAL A 90 0.90 13.29 -23.74
CA VAL A 90 0.77 14.60 -23.08
C VAL A 90 0.63 14.37 -21.58
N ILE A 91 1.50 14.97 -20.77
CA ILE A 91 1.48 14.86 -19.32
C ILE A 91 1.43 16.26 -18.70
N TYR A 92 0.41 16.50 -17.91
CA TYR A 92 0.33 17.67 -17.03
C TYR A 92 0.39 17.17 -15.59
N GLY A 93 1.46 17.51 -14.88
CA GLY A 93 1.69 17.05 -13.51
C GLY A 93 2.79 17.86 -12.84
N ALA A 94 2.91 17.71 -11.54
CA ALA A 94 4.01 18.25 -10.77
C ALA A 94 5.12 17.18 -10.60
N ASP A 95 6.36 17.62 -10.55
CA ASP A 95 7.50 16.77 -10.26
C ASP A 95 7.36 16.18 -8.84
N GLU A 96 7.87 14.97 -8.60
CA GLU A 96 7.70 14.27 -7.32
C GLU A 96 8.25 15.08 -6.13
N ALA A 97 9.41 15.76 -6.32
CA ALA A 97 10.06 16.57 -5.30
C ALA A 97 9.52 18.03 -5.23
N ALA A 98 8.53 18.40 -6.05
CA ALA A 98 8.02 19.76 -6.05
C ALA A 98 7.26 20.08 -4.75
N ASP A 99 7.37 21.33 -4.30
CA ASP A 99 6.57 21.81 -3.19
C ASP A 99 5.07 21.85 -3.58
N TRP A 100 4.33 20.90 -3.05
CA TRP A 100 2.91 20.72 -3.33
C TRP A 100 2.03 21.87 -2.81
N THR A 101 2.59 22.76 -2.01
CA THR A 101 1.87 23.92 -1.46
C THR A 101 2.07 25.19 -2.30
N ASP A 102 2.98 25.18 -3.29
CA ASP A 102 3.26 26.33 -4.15
C ASP A 102 2.21 26.47 -5.29
N PRO A 103 1.51 27.61 -5.38
CA PRO A 103 0.58 27.88 -6.47
C PRO A 103 1.18 27.79 -7.89
N LYS A 104 2.48 27.99 -8.05
CA LYS A 104 3.17 27.82 -9.34
C LYS A 104 3.16 26.36 -9.77
N VAL A 105 3.36 25.45 -8.82
CA VAL A 105 3.29 24.00 -9.04
C VAL A 105 1.87 23.59 -9.41
N TRP A 106 0.86 24.17 -8.75
CA TRP A 106 -0.54 23.92 -9.11
C TRP A 106 -0.86 24.34 -10.55
N LYS A 107 -0.32 25.48 -11.00
CA LYS A 107 -0.52 25.98 -12.38
C LYS A 107 0.16 25.09 -13.41
N LYS A 108 1.34 24.54 -13.10
CA LYS A 108 2.05 23.57 -13.97
C LYS A 108 1.22 22.29 -14.16
N ALA A 109 0.66 21.77 -13.08
CA ALA A 109 -0.16 20.55 -13.11
C ALA A 109 -1.56 20.78 -13.70
N ASN A 110 -2.10 22.01 -13.62
CA ASN A 110 -3.44 22.36 -14.09
C ASN A 110 -3.37 23.59 -15.02
N PRO A 111 -3.16 23.39 -16.32
CA PRO A 111 -3.10 24.50 -17.28
C PRO A 111 -4.34 25.40 -17.30
N SER A 112 -5.50 24.84 -16.98
CA SER A 112 -6.79 25.54 -16.88
C SER A 112 -7.08 26.20 -15.52
N LEU A 113 -6.11 26.17 -14.59
CA LEU A 113 -6.26 26.80 -13.27
C LEU A 113 -6.52 28.31 -13.39
N GLY A 114 -7.59 28.75 -12.76
CA GLY A 114 -8.11 30.13 -12.85
C GLY A 114 -9.09 30.34 -14.00
N ILE A 115 -9.35 29.32 -14.83
CA ILE A 115 -10.33 29.38 -15.94
C ILE A 115 -11.48 28.39 -15.63
N THR A 116 -11.22 27.08 -15.71
CA THR A 116 -12.23 26.03 -15.42
C THR A 116 -12.13 25.50 -13.98
N VAL A 117 -10.95 25.56 -13.38
CA VAL A 117 -10.70 25.19 -11.99
C VAL A 117 -10.41 26.44 -11.19
N GLY A 118 -11.25 26.78 -10.21
CA GLY A 118 -11.06 27.96 -9.35
C GLY A 118 -9.83 27.83 -8.46
N LEU A 119 -9.00 28.87 -8.42
CA LEU A 119 -7.80 28.89 -7.58
C LEU A 119 -8.13 28.78 -6.09
N ASP A 120 -9.23 29.41 -5.67
CA ASP A 120 -9.77 29.35 -4.30
C ASP A 120 -10.08 27.93 -3.84
N LYS A 121 -10.65 27.11 -4.74
CA LYS A 121 -10.94 25.69 -4.46
C LYS A 121 -9.68 24.86 -4.26
N VAL A 122 -8.66 25.07 -5.09
CA VAL A 122 -7.38 24.34 -4.94
C VAL A 122 -6.66 24.80 -3.67
N LYS A 123 -6.70 26.10 -3.36
CA LYS A 123 -6.13 26.64 -2.13
C LYS A 123 -6.83 26.08 -0.89
N ALA A 124 -8.15 26.02 -0.86
CA ALA A 124 -8.91 25.44 0.25
C ALA A 124 -8.58 23.94 0.45
N ALA A 125 -8.50 23.17 -0.64
CA ALA A 125 -8.11 21.78 -0.58
C ALA A 125 -6.66 21.58 -0.09
N CYS A 126 -5.73 22.47 -0.45
CA CYS A 126 -4.36 22.46 0.05
C CYS A 126 -4.31 22.76 1.55
N GLU A 127 -5.05 23.77 2.03
CA GLU A 127 -5.10 24.08 3.47
C GLU A 127 -5.74 22.94 4.29
N SER A 128 -6.75 22.27 3.77
CA SER A 128 -7.31 21.07 4.39
C SER A 128 -6.26 19.94 4.48
N ALA A 129 -5.55 19.69 3.38
CA ALA A 129 -4.52 18.66 3.33
C ALA A 129 -3.31 18.93 4.25
N LYS A 130 -2.97 20.21 4.49
CA LYS A 130 -1.95 20.59 5.50
C LYS A 130 -2.37 20.26 6.92
N GLN A 131 -3.65 20.39 7.22
CA GLN A 131 -4.20 20.08 8.55
C GLN A 131 -4.46 18.58 8.74
N ASN A 132 -4.77 17.87 7.64
CA ASN A 132 -5.10 16.46 7.65
C ASN A 132 -4.11 15.66 6.76
N PRO A 133 -3.08 15.04 7.36
CA PRO A 133 -2.08 14.30 6.59
C PRO A 133 -2.64 13.18 5.70
N GLY A 134 -3.81 12.63 6.05
CA GLY A 134 -4.50 11.63 5.22
C GLY A 134 -4.97 12.17 3.88
N GLU A 135 -5.20 13.48 3.76
CA GLU A 135 -5.65 14.14 2.53
C GLU A 135 -4.50 14.60 1.63
N GLU A 136 -3.25 14.66 2.12
CA GLU A 136 -2.11 15.09 1.32
C GLU A 136 -1.91 14.24 0.06
N ASN A 137 -1.94 12.93 0.21
CA ASN A 137 -1.78 12.01 -0.93
C ASN A 137 -2.91 12.18 -1.95
N SER A 138 -4.15 12.34 -1.50
CA SER A 138 -5.29 12.63 -2.36
C SER A 138 -5.14 13.96 -3.09
N PHE A 139 -4.66 15.00 -2.41
CA PHE A 139 -4.37 16.30 -3.03
C PHE A 139 -3.26 16.15 -4.10
N ARG A 140 -2.16 15.49 -3.78
CA ARG A 140 -1.05 15.25 -4.72
C ARG A 140 -1.52 14.47 -5.95
N GLN A 141 -2.28 13.40 -5.76
CA GLN A 141 -2.80 12.59 -6.85
C GLN A 141 -3.80 13.35 -7.72
N LEU A 142 -4.85 13.91 -7.11
CA LEU A 142 -6.01 14.45 -7.85
C LEU A 142 -5.83 15.90 -8.30
N ARG A 143 -4.96 16.69 -7.66
CA ARG A 143 -4.73 18.10 -8.00
C ARG A 143 -3.40 18.33 -8.69
N LEU A 144 -2.39 17.50 -8.40
CA LEU A 144 -1.06 17.67 -8.97
C LEU A 144 -0.65 16.56 -9.94
N ASN A 145 -1.50 15.56 -10.12
CA ASN A 145 -1.24 14.40 -10.98
C ASN A 145 0.09 13.71 -10.64
N GLN A 146 0.41 13.64 -9.35
CA GLN A 146 1.58 12.94 -8.83
C GLN A 146 1.24 11.49 -8.50
N TRP A 147 2.14 10.57 -8.85
CA TRP A 147 2.06 9.19 -8.39
C TRP A 147 2.35 9.13 -6.90
N VAL A 148 1.48 8.47 -6.15
CA VAL A 148 1.60 8.33 -4.69
C VAL A 148 1.63 6.85 -4.33
N LYS A 149 2.48 6.47 -3.39
CA LYS A 149 2.65 5.06 -3.00
C LYS A 149 1.45 4.49 -2.24
N GLN A 150 0.60 5.36 -1.72
CA GLN A 150 -0.58 4.98 -0.91
C GLN A 150 -1.73 5.93 -1.19
N ALA A 151 -2.95 5.41 -1.29
CA ALA A 151 -4.15 6.23 -1.45
C ALA A 151 -4.41 7.09 -0.20
N VAL A 152 -4.19 6.52 0.98
CA VAL A 152 -4.33 7.20 2.27
C VAL A 152 -3.05 7.01 3.08
N ARG A 153 -2.46 8.10 3.56
CA ARG A 153 -1.31 8.04 4.46
C ARG A 153 -1.81 7.88 5.90
N TRP A 154 -1.54 6.73 6.50
CA TRP A 154 -1.88 6.48 7.89
C TRP A 154 -1.07 7.35 8.86
N MET A 155 0.24 7.53 8.59
CA MET A 155 1.13 8.30 9.46
C MET A 155 2.13 9.13 8.64
N PRO A 156 2.39 10.40 9.00
CA PRO A 156 3.45 11.19 8.39
C PRO A 156 4.83 10.55 8.62
N MET A 157 5.58 10.27 7.54
CA MET A 157 6.87 9.59 7.64
C MET A 157 7.88 10.32 8.53
N ALA A 158 7.89 11.64 8.52
CA ALA A 158 8.77 12.42 9.41
C ALA A 158 8.53 12.16 10.90
N LYS A 159 7.27 11.87 11.30
CA LYS A 159 6.95 11.48 12.67
C LYS A 159 7.36 10.04 12.96
N TRP A 160 7.16 9.14 11.99
CA TRP A 160 7.62 7.76 12.08
C TRP A 160 9.13 7.69 12.20
N ASP A 161 9.87 8.38 11.34
CA ASP A 161 11.34 8.41 11.34
C ASP A 161 11.90 9.02 12.62
N ALA A 162 11.21 10.01 13.21
CA ALA A 162 11.58 10.58 14.51
C ALA A 162 11.47 9.57 15.67
N CYS A 163 10.69 8.49 15.52
CA CYS A 163 10.62 7.40 16.48
C CYS A 163 11.66 6.31 16.22
N GLY A 164 12.36 6.37 15.07
CA GLY A 164 13.34 5.38 14.62
C GLY A 164 14.66 5.48 15.38
N PHE A 165 14.80 4.71 16.44
CA PHE A 165 16.08 4.47 17.10
C PHE A 165 16.28 2.97 17.31
N ARG A 166 17.54 2.55 17.35
CA ARG A 166 17.85 1.14 17.57
C ARG A 166 17.50 0.77 19.01
N VAL A 167 16.61 -0.20 19.18
CA VAL A 167 16.28 -0.75 20.48
C VAL A 167 17.31 -1.82 20.84
N ASP A 168 17.95 -1.68 21.99
CA ASP A 168 18.82 -2.68 22.58
C ASP A 168 17.99 -3.70 23.36
N ALA A 169 17.68 -4.83 22.73
CA ALA A 169 16.87 -5.87 23.34
C ALA A 169 17.54 -6.55 24.56
N GLU A 170 18.88 -6.59 24.62
CA GLU A 170 19.60 -7.13 25.76
C GLU A 170 19.45 -6.22 26.98
N GLY A 171 19.53 -4.90 26.77
CA GLY A 171 19.29 -3.90 27.81
C GLY A 171 17.86 -3.86 28.35
N LEU A 172 16.91 -4.56 27.71
CA LEU A 172 15.51 -4.68 28.15
C LEU A 172 15.25 -5.97 28.96
N GLU A 173 16.21 -6.86 29.14
CA GLU A 173 16.03 -8.13 29.87
C GLU A 173 15.54 -7.91 31.31
N GLY A 174 14.55 -8.70 31.72
CA GLY A 174 13.91 -8.59 33.02
C GLY A 174 12.95 -7.40 33.19
N ARG A 175 12.88 -6.47 32.23
CA ARG A 175 11.98 -5.32 32.31
C ARG A 175 10.52 -5.71 32.13
N VAL A 176 9.65 -4.96 32.79
CA VAL A 176 8.20 -5.06 32.62
C VAL A 176 7.83 -4.61 31.21
N CYS A 177 7.00 -5.42 30.54
CA CYS A 177 6.42 -5.09 29.25
C CYS A 177 5.00 -5.64 29.10
N TYR A 178 4.34 -5.21 28.05
CA TYR A 178 3.00 -5.62 27.67
C TYR A 178 3.05 -6.16 26.23
N GLY A 179 2.32 -7.25 25.97
CA GLY A 179 2.22 -7.89 24.66
C GLY A 179 0.96 -7.49 23.92
N GLY A 180 1.03 -7.40 22.61
CA GLY A 180 -0.14 -7.35 21.72
C GLY A 180 -0.02 -8.46 20.68
N LEU A 181 -1.05 -9.30 20.56
CA LEU A 181 -1.09 -10.45 19.66
C LEU A 181 -2.22 -10.31 18.65
N ASP A 182 -1.87 -10.31 17.37
CA ASP A 182 -2.80 -10.34 16.25
C ASP A 182 -2.52 -11.57 15.41
N LEU A 183 -3.51 -12.47 15.30
CA LEU A 183 -3.39 -13.76 14.64
C LEU A 183 -4.02 -13.76 13.26
N SER A 184 -3.26 -14.16 12.29
CA SER A 184 -3.76 -14.48 10.95
C SER A 184 -3.43 -15.93 10.58
N SER A 185 -4.34 -16.62 9.89
CA SER A 185 -4.08 -17.99 9.46
C SER A 185 -3.47 -18.08 8.06
N THR A 186 -3.99 -17.32 7.07
CA THR A 186 -3.66 -17.57 5.65
C THR A 186 -3.36 -16.32 4.84
N THR A 187 -4.02 -15.20 5.08
CA THR A 187 -4.00 -14.05 4.15
C THR A 187 -3.31 -12.81 4.67
N ASP A 188 -3.20 -12.66 5.96
CA ASP A 188 -2.61 -11.52 6.64
C ASP A 188 -1.30 -11.89 7.35
N ILE A 189 -0.62 -10.94 7.97
CA ILE A 189 0.58 -11.15 8.78
C ILE A 189 0.13 -11.43 10.21
N THR A 190 0.70 -12.48 10.83
CA THR A 190 0.59 -12.64 12.28
C THR A 190 1.62 -11.75 12.96
N ALA A 191 1.22 -11.02 13.97
CA ALA A 191 2.06 -10.10 14.70
C ALA A 191 2.02 -10.34 16.21
N PHE A 192 3.20 -10.28 16.84
CA PHE A 192 3.34 -10.15 18.29
C PHE A 192 4.25 -8.99 18.61
N VAL A 193 3.79 -8.05 19.41
CA VAL A 193 4.53 -6.82 19.69
C VAL A 193 4.68 -6.65 21.19
N LEU A 194 5.91 -6.48 21.68
CA LEU A 194 6.18 -6.11 23.06
C LEU A 194 6.39 -4.60 23.18
N VAL A 195 5.73 -3.99 24.15
CA VAL A 195 5.85 -2.57 24.49
C VAL A 195 6.40 -2.44 25.88
N PHE A 196 7.54 -1.76 26.03
CA PHE A 196 8.21 -1.48 27.28
C PHE A 196 7.93 -0.03 27.68
N PRO A 197 7.22 0.22 28.80
CA PRO A 197 7.01 1.57 29.29
C PRO A 197 8.32 2.27 29.69
N PRO A 198 8.37 3.60 29.66
CA PRO A 198 9.50 4.36 30.18
C PRO A 198 9.73 4.06 31.68
N LEU A 199 10.97 4.10 32.12
CA LEU A 199 11.32 3.93 33.55
C LEU A 199 11.23 5.27 34.29
N ASP A 200 11.62 6.35 33.63
CA ASP A 200 11.67 7.68 34.20
C ASP A 200 10.95 8.72 33.36
N GLU A 201 10.66 9.88 33.94
CA GLU A 201 10.05 11.01 33.25
C GLU A 201 11.03 11.56 32.17
N GLY A 202 10.62 11.41 30.89
CA GLY A 202 11.46 11.77 29.73
C GLY A 202 12.03 10.60 28.95
N ASP A 203 11.98 9.38 29.47
CA ASP A 203 12.30 8.17 28.73
C ASP A 203 11.26 7.90 27.63
N LYS A 204 11.66 7.08 26.65
CA LYS A 204 10.81 6.67 25.54
C LYS A 204 10.24 5.27 25.75
N PHE A 205 9.06 5.01 25.17
CA PHE A 205 8.61 3.65 24.99
C PHE A 205 9.55 2.91 24.05
N CYS A 206 9.92 1.67 24.37
CA CYS A 206 10.60 0.77 23.47
C CYS A 206 9.62 -0.26 22.95
N VAL A 207 9.72 -0.57 21.66
CA VAL A 207 8.83 -1.53 20.98
C VAL A 207 9.67 -2.58 20.30
N LEU A 208 9.35 -3.86 20.55
CA LEU A 208 9.95 -5.01 19.87
C LEU A 208 8.85 -5.75 19.11
N PRO A 209 8.75 -5.57 17.78
CA PRO A 209 7.79 -6.26 16.94
C PRO A 209 8.35 -7.58 16.42
N TYR A 210 7.49 -8.59 16.29
CA TYR A 210 7.76 -9.88 15.67
C TYR A 210 6.63 -10.21 14.71
N PHE A 211 6.96 -10.72 13.52
CA PHE A 211 6.00 -10.95 12.44
C PHE A 211 6.22 -12.32 11.82
N TRP A 212 5.12 -13.00 11.46
CA TRP A 212 5.16 -14.31 10.81
C TRP A 212 4.18 -14.41 9.66
N ILE A 213 4.59 -15.15 8.63
CA ILE A 213 3.74 -15.59 7.53
C ILE A 213 4.06 -17.06 7.20
N PRO A 214 3.16 -17.79 6.51
CA PRO A 214 3.47 -19.14 6.03
C PRO A 214 4.54 -19.11 4.93
N GLU A 215 5.52 -20.02 5.00
CA GLU A 215 6.63 -20.12 4.04
C GLU A 215 6.13 -20.39 2.61
N GLU A 216 5.23 -21.36 2.44
CA GLU A 216 4.72 -21.74 1.12
C GLU A 216 3.94 -20.63 0.40
N THR A 217 3.46 -19.62 1.12
CA THR A 217 2.70 -18.50 0.55
C THR A 217 3.55 -17.25 0.31
N LEU A 218 4.82 -17.22 0.71
CA LEU A 218 5.70 -16.06 0.66
C LEU A 218 5.78 -15.44 -0.75
N GLU A 219 6.16 -16.23 -1.76
CA GLU A 219 6.28 -15.73 -3.13
C GLU A 219 4.93 -15.29 -3.73
N LEU A 220 3.85 -16.03 -3.43
CA LEU A 220 2.52 -15.67 -3.88
C LEU A 220 2.07 -14.32 -3.30
N ARG A 221 2.37 -14.09 -2.02
CA ARG A 221 2.06 -12.82 -1.34
C ARG A 221 2.86 -11.66 -1.91
N VAL A 222 4.17 -11.82 -2.16
CA VAL A 222 5.00 -10.81 -2.82
C VAL A 222 4.37 -10.37 -4.14
N ARG A 223 3.90 -11.32 -4.96
CA ARG A 223 3.25 -11.03 -6.26
C ARG A 223 1.87 -10.42 -6.13
N ARG A 224 1.06 -10.86 -5.17
CA ARG A 224 -0.32 -10.41 -4.96
C ARG A 224 -0.37 -9.02 -4.34
N ASP A 225 0.41 -8.82 -3.28
CA ASP A 225 0.32 -7.64 -2.42
C ASP A 225 1.30 -6.54 -2.86
N HIS A 226 2.23 -6.87 -3.77
CA HIS A 226 3.32 -5.99 -4.21
C HIS A 226 4.17 -5.45 -3.05
N VAL A 227 4.34 -6.28 -2.02
CA VAL A 227 5.13 -5.99 -0.83
C VAL A 227 6.34 -6.93 -0.80
N PRO A 228 7.56 -6.42 -0.52
CA PRO A 228 8.79 -7.20 -0.57
C PRO A 228 8.98 -8.08 0.68
N TYR A 229 8.04 -8.97 0.97
CA TYR A 229 8.10 -9.86 2.13
C TYR A 229 9.34 -10.76 2.13
N ASP A 230 9.79 -11.18 0.94
CA ASP A 230 11.01 -11.96 0.75
C ASP A 230 12.29 -11.19 1.11
N VAL A 231 12.28 -9.87 0.92
CA VAL A 231 13.38 -9.01 1.36
C VAL A 231 13.35 -8.85 2.88
N TRP A 232 12.18 -8.66 3.47
CA TRP A 232 12.02 -8.51 4.92
C TRP A 232 12.39 -9.80 5.67
N GLU A 233 12.04 -10.96 5.11
CA GLU A 233 12.43 -12.26 5.64
C GLU A 233 13.97 -12.41 5.65
N ARG A 234 14.65 -12.16 4.51
CA ARG A 234 16.11 -12.20 4.44
C ARG A 234 16.81 -11.19 5.36
N GLN A 235 16.18 -10.07 5.67
CA GLN A 235 16.68 -9.05 6.59
C GLN A 235 16.37 -9.36 8.07
N GLY A 236 15.57 -10.39 8.35
CA GLY A 236 15.18 -10.78 9.71
C GLY A 236 14.08 -9.90 10.33
N TYR A 237 13.35 -9.14 9.52
CA TYR A 237 12.19 -8.37 9.98
C TYR A 237 10.89 -9.17 9.98
N LEU A 238 10.87 -10.29 9.28
CA LEU A 238 9.75 -11.20 9.15
C LEU A 238 10.28 -12.62 9.23
N GLU A 239 9.60 -13.49 9.95
CA GLU A 239 9.91 -14.91 10.00
C GLU A 239 8.86 -15.71 9.22
N THR A 240 9.26 -16.86 8.68
CA THR A 240 8.34 -17.79 8.05
C THR A 240 8.08 -18.99 8.96
N THR A 241 6.85 -19.51 8.92
CA THR A 241 6.51 -20.79 9.54
C THR A 241 6.29 -21.85 8.47
N GLU A 242 6.67 -23.08 8.72
CA GLU A 242 6.50 -24.21 7.80
C GLU A 242 5.02 -24.39 7.40
N GLY A 243 4.78 -24.68 6.11
CA GLY A 243 3.47 -24.97 5.56
C GLY A 243 2.77 -23.75 4.92
N ASN A 244 1.47 -23.93 4.64
CA ASN A 244 0.62 -22.94 3.95
C ASN A 244 -0.25 -22.09 4.89
N VAL A 245 -0.21 -22.38 6.19
CA VAL A 245 -0.87 -21.64 7.27
C VAL A 245 0.14 -21.33 8.37
N VAL A 246 -0.08 -20.23 9.10
CA VAL A 246 0.80 -19.88 10.22
C VAL A 246 0.71 -20.95 11.31
N HIS A 247 1.86 -21.46 11.73
CA HIS A 247 1.94 -22.52 12.75
C HIS A 247 1.89 -21.90 14.16
N TYR A 248 0.73 -21.85 14.77
CA TYR A 248 0.52 -21.21 16.07
C TYR A 248 1.35 -21.79 17.20
N GLY A 249 1.61 -23.09 17.20
CA GLY A 249 2.50 -23.73 18.19
C GLY A 249 3.95 -23.22 18.14
N TYR A 250 4.42 -22.73 16.98
CA TYR A 250 5.71 -22.06 16.88
C TYR A 250 5.67 -20.69 17.61
N ILE A 251 4.59 -19.94 17.40
CA ILE A 251 4.39 -18.63 18.03
C ILE A 251 4.25 -18.77 19.55
N GLU A 252 3.51 -19.77 20.03
CA GLU A 252 3.38 -20.07 21.46
C GLU A 252 4.75 -20.29 22.13
N LYS A 253 5.59 -21.15 21.54
CA LYS A 253 6.96 -21.38 22.01
C LYS A 253 7.85 -20.14 21.91
N PHE A 254 7.62 -19.31 20.92
CA PHE A 254 8.36 -18.06 20.79
C PHE A 254 8.00 -17.09 21.90
N ILE A 255 6.70 -16.94 22.20
CA ILE A 255 6.20 -16.10 23.31
C ILE A 255 6.69 -16.64 24.66
N GLU A 256 6.69 -17.98 24.85
CA GLU A 256 7.24 -18.63 26.06
C GLU A 256 8.71 -18.21 26.30
N ARG A 257 9.56 -18.31 25.26
CA ARG A 257 10.97 -17.88 25.34
C ARG A 257 11.12 -16.37 25.61
N LEU A 258 10.21 -15.54 25.09
CA LEU A 258 10.21 -14.12 25.42
C LEU A 258 9.82 -13.89 26.88
N GLY A 259 8.91 -14.68 27.43
CA GLY A 259 8.54 -14.64 28.85
C GLY A 259 9.68 -15.03 29.81
N GLU A 260 10.65 -15.84 29.35
CA GLU A 260 11.87 -16.14 30.12
C GLU A 260 12.83 -14.94 30.15
N ARG A 261 12.81 -14.09 29.09
CA ARG A 261 13.69 -12.93 28.97
C ARG A 261 13.10 -11.66 29.54
N PHE A 262 11.80 -11.46 29.39
CA PHE A 262 11.11 -10.22 29.74
C PHE A 262 9.97 -10.49 30.71
N ASN A 263 9.64 -9.51 31.54
CA ASN A 263 8.53 -9.61 32.47
C ASN A 263 7.21 -9.16 31.80
N ILE A 264 6.62 -10.07 30.99
CA ILE A 264 5.38 -9.81 30.27
C ILE A 264 4.22 -9.82 31.26
N ARG A 265 3.60 -8.67 31.51
CA ARG A 265 2.50 -8.55 32.48
C ARG A 265 1.18 -9.02 31.92
N GLU A 266 0.85 -8.57 30.72
CA GLU A 266 -0.41 -8.87 30.05
C GLU A 266 -0.16 -8.99 28.56
N ILE A 267 -0.95 -9.82 27.87
CA ILE A 267 -0.99 -9.95 26.43
C ILE A 267 -2.39 -9.61 25.95
N ALA A 268 -2.53 -8.48 25.27
CA ALA A 268 -3.78 -8.12 24.61
C ALA A 268 -3.92 -8.91 23.29
N PHE A 269 -5.13 -9.40 23.00
CA PHE A 269 -5.39 -10.17 21.77
C PHE A 269 -6.75 -9.86 21.16
N ASP A 270 -6.86 -10.02 19.82
CA ASP A 270 -8.16 -9.97 19.15
C ASP A 270 -8.91 -11.29 19.35
N ARG A 271 -10.21 -11.20 19.62
CA ARG A 271 -11.07 -12.35 19.97
C ARG A 271 -11.26 -13.35 18.84
N TRP A 272 -11.03 -12.98 17.60
CA TRP A 272 -11.33 -13.82 16.44
C TRP A 272 -10.28 -14.93 16.26
N GLY A 273 -10.73 -16.18 16.34
CA GLY A 273 -9.90 -17.36 16.03
C GLY A 273 -8.83 -17.75 17.06
N ALA A 274 -8.75 -17.08 18.22
CA ALA A 274 -7.65 -17.21 19.17
C ALA A 274 -7.91 -18.13 20.38
N VAL A 275 -9.06 -18.80 20.48
CA VAL A 275 -9.47 -19.52 21.71
C VAL A 275 -8.42 -20.53 22.18
N GLN A 276 -7.88 -21.35 21.28
CA GLN A 276 -6.88 -22.36 21.65
C GLN A 276 -5.55 -21.73 22.05
N MET A 277 -5.11 -20.69 21.34
CA MET A 277 -3.89 -19.93 21.66
C MET A 277 -3.98 -19.29 23.04
N VAL A 278 -5.12 -18.68 23.37
CA VAL A 278 -5.37 -18.07 24.67
C VAL A 278 -5.23 -19.11 25.79
N GLN A 279 -5.91 -20.26 25.66
CA GLN A 279 -5.83 -21.33 26.65
C GLN A 279 -4.39 -21.86 26.84
N ASN A 280 -3.64 -21.99 25.74
CA ASN A 280 -2.26 -22.43 25.79
C ASN A 280 -1.35 -21.41 26.47
N LEU A 281 -1.49 -20.10 26.15
CA LEU A 281 -0.73 -19.04 26.81
C LEU A 281 -1.08 -18.88 28.29
N GLU A 282 -2.36 -19.00 28.66
CA GLU A 282 -2.77 -19.05 30.07
C GLU A 282 -2.20 -20.27 30.81
N GLY A 283 -2.15 -21.43 30.13
CA GLY A 283 -1.51 -22.64 30.64
C GLY A 283 0.00 -22.48 30.87
N LEU A 284 0.67 -21.62 30.12
CA LEU A 284 2.07 -21.22 30.29
C LEU A 284 2.27 -20.13 31.38
N GLY A 285 1.19 -19.64 31.98
CA GLY A 285 1.22 -18.67 33.07
C GLY A 285 1.12 -17.20 32.65
N PHE A 286 0.81 -16.92 31.36
CA PHE A 286 0.58 -15.56 30.91
C PHE A 286 -0.84 -15.07 31.24
N THR A 287 -0.97 -13.78 31.56
CA THR A 287 -2.27 -13.12 31.65
C THR A 287 -2.67 -12.63 30.26
N VAL A 288 -3.77 -13.16 29.74
CA VAL A 288 -4.24 -12.82 28.38
C VAL A 288 -5.54 -12.00 28.48
N VAL A 289 -5.58 -10.84 27.85
CA VAL A 289 -6.67 -9.86 27.95
C VAL A 289 -7.32 -9.66 26.58
N PRO A 290 -8.64 -9.86 26.45
CA PRO A 290 -9.32 -9.63 25.19
C PRO A 290 -9.37 -8.14 24.86
N PHE A 291 -8.96 -7.78 23.65
CA PHE A 291 -8.99 -6.43 23.12
C PHE A 291 -9.88 -6.38 21.88
N GLY A 292 -11.02 -5.70 21.96
CA GLY A 292 -11.93 -5.58 20.81
C GLY A 292 -11.43 -4.53 19.84
N GLN A 293 -11.20 -4.90 18.59
CA GLN A 293 -10.82 -3.98 17.50
C GLN A 293 -12.04 -3.52 16.67
N GLY A 294 -13.25 -3.92 17.02
CA GLY A 294 -14.50 -3.55 16.33
C GLY A 294 -15.14 -2.28 16.87
N PHE A 295 -15.97 -1.66 16.00
CA PHE A 295 -16.87 -0.55 16.35
C PHE A 295 -18.08 -1.05 17.12
#